data_63cac4e8dcb4f01c5157453fbcc90c3f
#
_entry.id   63cac4e8dcb4f01c5157453fbcc90c3f
#
_cell.length_a   1.000
_cell.length_b   1.000
_cell.length_c   1.000
_cell.angle_alpha   90.00
_cell.angle_beta   90.00
_cell.angle_gamma   90.00
#
_symmetry.space_group_name_H-M   'P 1'
#
loop_
_entity.id
_entity.type
_entity.pdbx_description
1 polymer ?
#
loop_
_entity_poly.entity_id
_entity_poly.type
_entity_poly.pdbx_seq_one_letter_code
_entity_poly.pdbx_strand_id
1 'polypeptide(L)'
;MMRFRSAIFLAMVVATGCGGDDPLTGPGGLTLSFTPVALDLGTTRSATIQITNTGAADVGPIELAGGQVAGPGGLPIAGSQLSATPSQFPTLRAGASADITIDLTLPTDIQSGSYQANLTAMVDQQSAAVLTVDFSVPVVSPFFGTVTITSGTVTPRQGDVETYTAEVRDSTGQVTTGETVTWSVVPFTAGLADASGRVVGYTPGAASVVASVGGVTDELDVTILARGAPSGSFVSIGEGSVTTRFTSDHWEHGNVAYTGTWGCRDGSGNLCGTGGVLGNRLFVWDISVPSAPVLTDSVAIDARTLNDVKISADGSLGVITHEGSSDLMNGITLLDLADPLHPAVITRLVDSDLFTGVHNVWIEGNYVYLAVDGSGLRIADISDPAAPTIEASFYGGSSFLHDVYVRDGLAFLSHWDAGLIILDVGDPTNPQEVSRIDIPGFLVHNAWYWPAAGYVFLGDETGSPGVMRVVDVRDLTAPVQVASLSISGAPPHNFWIDEDRGIGYFAWYELGIQAVDVTGDLMGRLELQGRRI
;
A
#
# COMPACT_ATOMS: atom_id res chain seq x y z
N MET A 1 -5.18 7.36 53.18
CA MET A 1 -4.10 6.36 53.15
C MET A 1 -4.57 5.18 52.31
N MET A 2 -4.23 5.16 51.07
CA MET A 2 -4.34 3.95 50.24
C MET A 2 -3.49 4.20 48.99
N ARG A 3 -2.38 3.50 48.91
CA ARG A 3 -1.43 3.61 47.80
C ARG A 3 -1.90 2.70 46.65
N PHE A 4 -2.32 3.27 45.52
CA PHE A 4 -2.43 2.54 44.27
C PHE A 4 -1.08 2.52 43.61
N ARG A 5 -0.50 1.34 43.42
CA ARG A 5 0.63 1.08 42.55
C ARG A 5 0.07 0.81 41.15
N SER A 6 0.22 1.76 40.25
CA SER A 6 0.05 1.51 38.81
C SER A 6 1.28 0.74 38.34
N ALA A 7 1.08 -0.50 37.92
CA ALA A 7 2.06 -1.25 37.18
C ALA A 7 2.02 -0.77 35.70
N ILE A 8 3.01 -0.02 35.32
CA ILE A 8 3.27 0.30 33.91
C ILE A 8 3.84 -0.96 33.30
N PHE A 9 3.06 -1.66 32.47
CA PHE A 9 3.58 -2.64 31.53
C PHE A 9 4.24 -1.86 30.40
N LEU A 10 5.55 -1.75 30.48
CA LEU A 10 6.38 -1.33 29.36
C LEU A 10 6.45 -2.51 28.38
N ALA A 11 5.56 -2.53 27.39
CA ALA A 11 5.71 -3.41 26.24
C ALA A 11 6.90 -2.87 25.45
N MET A 12 8.04 -3.50 25.60
CA MET A 12 9.21 -3.26 24.78
C MET A 12 8.90 -3.83 23.39
N VAL A 13 8.32 -3.02 22.50
CA VAL A 13 8.25 -3.34 21.09
C VAL A 13 9.69 -3.24 20.56
N VAL A 14 10.33 -4.37 20.38
CA VAL A 14 11.57 -4.44 19.63
C VAL A 14 11.19 -4.09 18.20
N ALA A 15 11.56 -2.88 17.77
CA ALA A 15 11.50 -2.50 16.37
C ALA A 15 12.43 -3.45 15.59
N THR A 16 11.86 -4.46 14.94
CA THR A 16 12.55 -5.19 13.90
C THR A 16 12.57 -4.26 12.71
N GLY A 17 13.75 -3.70 12.42
CA GLY A 17 13.95 -2.84 11.23
C GLY A 17 13.49 -3.53 9.97
N CYS A 18 13.16 -2.75 8.95
CA CYS A 18 12.89 -3.19 7.59
C CYS A 18 13.96 -4.16 7.12
N GLY A 19 13.65 -5.35 7.21
CA GLY A 19 14.46 -6.42 6.74
C GLY A 19 13.50 -7.50 6.41
N GLY A 20 13.47 -7.88 5.14
CA GLY A 20 12.71 -9.02 4.72
C GLY A 20 12.75 -10.09 5.78
N ASP A 21 11.75 -10.09 6.64
CA ASP A 21 11.44 -11.33 7.30
C ASP A 21 11.21 -12.27 6.14
N ASP A 22 11.93 -13.38 6.14
CA ASP A 22 11.56 -14.51 5.31
C ASP A 22 10.04 -14.58 5.29
N PRO A 23 9.40 -14.72 4.12
CA PRO A 23 7.97 -14.92 4.08
C PRO A 23 7.67 -15.86 5.20
N LEU A 24 6.73 -15.53 6.07
CA LEU A 24 6.34 -16.37 7.19
C LEU A 24 6.04 -17.79 6.67
N THR A 25 7.07 -18.48 6.29
CA THR A 25 7.12 -19.93 6.34
C THR A 25 7.20 -20.25 7.81
N GLY A 26 6.10 -20.01 8.49
CA GLY A 26 5.80 -20.77 9.67
C GLY A 26 6.02 -22.24 9.30
N PRO A 27 6.45 -23.11 10.18
CA PRO A 27 6.85 -24.47 9.86
C PRO A 27 5.71 -25.20 9.12
N GLY A 28 5.83 -25.32 7.78
CA GLY A 28 4.83 -25.88 6.87
C GLY A 28 3.79 -24.84 6.47
N GLY A 29 3.89 -24.26 5.25
CA GLY A 29 3.02 -23.24 4.72
C GLY A 29 1.54 -23.52 4.99
N LEU A 30 0.93 -22.72 5.85
CA LEU A 30 -0.49 -22.77 6.18
C LEU A 30 -1.26 -22.32 4.94
N THR A 31 -1.90 -23.23 4.25
CA THR A 31 -2.68 -22.94 3.06
C THR A 31 -4.14 -23.25 3.33
N LEU A 32 -4.88 -22.23 3.75
CA LEU A 32 -6.34 -22.27 3.80
C LEU A 32 -6.89 -21.42 2.65
N SER A 33 -8.01 -21.84 2.11
CA SER A 33 -8.75 -21.03 1.12
C SER A 33 -10.24 -21.12 1.37
N PHE A 34 -10.95 -20.03 1.10
CA PHE A 34 -12.40 -20.03 1.05
C PHE A 34 -12.88 -20.30 -0.38
N THR A 35 -14.02 -20.97 -0.49
CA THR A 35 -14.72 -21.17 -1.75
C THR A 35 -16.19 -20.77 -1.58
N PRO A 36 -16.64 -19.72 -2.26
CA PRO A 36 -15.88 -18.83 -3.16
C PRO A 36 -14.84 -17.98 -2.40
N VAL A 37 -13.84 -17.44 -3.11
CA VAL A 37 -12.80 -16.55 -2.53
C VAL A 37 -13.31 -15.14 -2.22
N ALA A 38 -14.46 -14.77 -2.80
CA ALA A 38 -15.24 -13.59 -2.48
C ALA A 38 -16.72 -13.95 -2.61
N LEU A 39 -17.56 -13.38 -1.78
CA LEU A 39 -18.98 -13.72 -1.72
C LEU A 39 -19.83 -12.45 -1.75
N ASP A 40 -20.81 -12.42 -2.63
CA ASP A 40 -21.89 -11.43 -2.58
C ASP A 40 -23.15 -12.08 -2.00
N LEU A 41 -23.62 -11.53 -0.89
CA LEU A 41 -24.89 -11.90 -0.28
C LEU A 41 -26.08 -11.20 -0.95
N GLY A 42 -25.86 -10.19 -1.78
CA GLY A 42 -26.92 -9.35 -2.31
C GLY A 42 -27.76 -8.77 -1.17
N THR A 43 -29.04 -9.07 -1.14
CA THR A 43 -29.96 -8.68 -0.06
C THR A 43 -30.14 -9.77 1.00
N THR A 44 -29.57 -10.95 0.81
CA THR A 44 -29.60 -12.03 1.81
C THR A 44 -28.67 -11.71 2.99
N ARG A 45 -28.86 -12.40 4.10
CA ARG A 45 -28.08 -12.17 5.32
C ARG A 45 -27.32 -13.41 5.76
N SER A 46 -27.43 -14.48 5.00
CA SER A 46 -26.79 -15.76 5.31
C SER A 46 -26.43 -16.51 4.05
N ALA A 47 -25.32 -17.24 4.07
CA ALA A 47 -24.91 -18.14 3.02
C ALA A 47 -24.04 -19.27 3.57
N THR A 48 -23.98 -20.39 2.83
CA THR A 48 -23.04 -21.48 3.12
C THR A 48 -21.87 -21.41 2.14
N ILE A 49 -20.67 -21.48 2.69
CA ILE A 49 -19.38 -21.46 1.97
C ILE A 49 -18.53 -22.62 2.43
N GLN A 50 -17.39 -22.85 1.79
CA GLN A 50 -16.43 -23.87 2.22
C GLN A 50 -15.09 -23.24 2.59
N ILE A 51 -14.44 -23.77 3.64
CA ILE A 51 -13.02 -23.60 3.90
C ILE A 51 -12.29 -24.88 3.55
N THR A 52 -11.19 -24.78 2.83
CA THR A 52 -10.39 -25.90 2.35
C THR A 52 -8.96 -25.75 2.82
N ASN A 53 -8.38 -26.81 3.38
CA ASN A 53 -6.94 -26.90 3.58
C ASN A 53 -6.29 -27.36 2.27
N THR A 54 -5.68 -26.44 1.54
CA THR A 54 -4.99 -26.71 0.26
C THR A 54 -3.52 -27.12 0.46
N GLY A 55 -3.05 -27.15 1.71
CA GLY A 55 -1.70 -27.57 2.09
C GLY A 55 -1.50 -29.06 2.12
N ALA A 56 -0.24 -29.47 2.27
CA ALA A 56 0.17 -30.87 2.36
C ALA A 56 0.15 -31.43 3.80
N ALA A 57 -0.11 -30.59 4.80
CA ALA A 57 -0.16 -30.97 6.22
C ALA A 57 -1.52 -30.61 6.84
N ASP A 58 -1.88 -31.28 7.94
CA ASP A 58 -3.07 -30.95 8.71
C ASP A 58 -2.91 -29.57 9.36
N VAL A 59 -3.97 -28.75 9.36
CA VAL A 59 -3.98 -27.38 9.89
C VAL A 59 -5.04 -27.25 10.98
N GLY A 60 -4.68 -26.64 12.11
CA GLY A 60 -5.59 -26.32 13.21
C GLY A 60 -4.90 -26.25 14.57
N PRO A 61 -5.60 -25.73 15.58
CA PRO A 61 -7.00 -25.29 15.53
C PRO A 61 -7.19 -24.06 14.63
N ILE A 62 -8.33 -24.01 13.94
CA ILE A 62 -8.72 -22.87 13.09
C ILE A 62 -9.82 -22.11 13.80
N GLU A 63 -9.66 -20.81 13.94
CA GLU A 63 -10.66 -19.89 14.47
C GLU A 63 -11.16 -18.96 13.35
N LEU A 64 -12.47 -18.76 13.25
CA LEU A 64 -13.09 -17.88 12.26
C LEU A 64 -13.55 -16.59 12.94
N ALA A 65 -12.87 -15.51 12.65
CA ALA A 65 -13.17 -14.18 13.16
C ALA A 65 -13.90 -13.36 12.09
N GLY A 66 -15.13 -12.97 12.38
CA GLY A 66 -15.88 -12.03 11.54
C GLY A 66 -15.57 -10.59 11.93
N GLY A 67 -15.26 -9.77 10.94
CA GLY A 67 -15.03 -8.33 11.11
C GLY A 67 -16.32 -7.53 11.25
N GLN A 68 -16.19 -6.26 11.62
CA GLN A 68 -17.26 -5.28 11.52
C GLN A 68 -17.56 -5.00 10.04
N VAL A 69 -18.80 -4.61 9.76
CA VAL A 69 -19.20 -4.19 8.43
C VAL A 69 -18.67 -2.79 8.16
N ALA A 70 -18.05 -2.61 7.02
CA ALA A 70 -17.69 -1.30 6.50
C ALA A 70 -18.80 -0.75 5.61
N GLY A 71 -19.25 0.46 5.86
CA GLY A 71 -20.25 1.17 5.08
C GLY A 71 -19.65 1.92 3.89
N PRO A 72 -20.48 2.66 3.15
CA PRO A 72 -20.02 3.60 2.17
C PRO A 72 -18.98 4.56 2.78
N GLY A 73 -17.78 4.63 2.19
CA GLY A 73 -16.66 5.37 2.75
C GLY A 73 -15.76 4.61 3.72
N GLY A 74 -15.96 3.26 3.86
CA GLY A 74 -15.04 2.39 4.62
C GLY A 74 -15.15 2.48 6.14
N LEU A 75 -16.08 3.27 6.69
CA LEU A 75 -16.24 3.42 8.13
C LEU A 75 -16.97 2.20 8.73
N PRO A 76 -16.52 1.69 9.87
CA PRO A 76 -17.18 0.58 10.55
C PRO A 76 -18.55 0.99 11.09
N ILE A 77 -19.54 0.11 10.91
CA ILE A 77 -20.91 0.31 11.36
C ILE A 77 -21.07 -0.29 12.76
N ALA A 78 -21.35 0.55 13.74
CA ALA A 78 -21.59 0.11 15.10
C ALA A 78 -22.79 -0.84 15.18
N GLY A 79 -22.64 -1.96 15.91
CA GLY A 79 -23.71 -2.96 16.06
C GLY A 79 -23.85 -3.92 14.89
N SER A 80 -23.02 -3.80 13.83
CA SER A 80 -22.94 -4.80 12.76
C SER A 80 -21.94 -5.89 13.11
N GLN A 81 -22.19 -7.12 12.64
CA GLN A 81 -21.28 -8.25 12.84
C GLN A 81 -21.47 -9.28 11.73
N LEU A 82 -20.37 -9.74 11.14
CA LEU A 82 -20.32 -10.97 10.37
C LEU A 82 -19.91 -12.11 11.31
N SER A 83 -20.63 -13.19 11.32
CA SER A 83 -20.35 -14.37 12.15
C SER A 83 -20.28 -15.64 11.29
N ALA A 84 -19.60 -16.66 11.77
CA ALA A 84 -19.47 -17.95 11.12
C ALA A 84 -19.91 -19.09 12.05
N THR A 85 -20.56 -20.09 11.49
CA THR A 85 -20.96 -21.30 12.21
C THR A 85 -20.56 -22.54 11.40
N PRO A 86 -19.69 -23.41 11.93
CA PRO A 86 -19.00 -23.28 13.21
C PRO A 86 -17.95 -22.14 13.20
N SER A 87 -17.72 -21.51 14.34
CA SER A 87 -16.69 -20.47 14.49
C SER A 87 -15.28 -21.02 14.76
N GLN A 88 -15.16 -22.34 14.98
CA GLN A 88 -13.88 -23.00 15.23
C GLN A 88 -13.86 -24.42 14.69
N PHE A 89 -12.68 -24.85 14.23
CA PHE A 89 -12.40 -26.23 13.84
C PHE A 89 -11.19 -26.73 14.61
N PRO A 90 -11.24 -27.95 15.22
CA PRO A 90 -10.09 -28.49 15.94
C PRO A 90 -8.89 -28.78 15.01
N THR A 91 -9.15 -29.33 13.84
CA THR A 91 -8.14 -29.63 12.81
C THR A 91 -8.82 -29.89 11.48
N LEU A 92 -8.28 -29.35 10.40
CA LEU A 92 -8.67 -29.65 9.02
C LEU A 92 -7.53 -30.40 8.34
N ARG A 93 -7.78 -31.65 7.93
CA ARG A 93 -6.77 -32.49 7.29
C ARG A 93 -6.31 -31.90 5.96
N ALA A 94 -5.11 -32.25 5.54
CA ALA A 94 -4.59 -31.92 4.22
C ALA A 94 -5.58 -32.31 3.12
N GLY A 95 -5.94 -31.37 2.24
CA GLY A 95 -6.90 -31.53 1.16
C GLY A 95 -8.38 -31.62 1.58
N ALA A 96 -8.70 -31.52 2.86
CA ALA A 96 -10.09 -31.58 3.34
C ALA A 96 -10.78 -30.21 3.30
N SER A 97 -12.10 -30.24 3.11
CA SER A 97 -12.97 -29.08 3.17
C SER A 97 -14.01 -29.21 4.28
N ALA A 98 -14.48 -28.09 4.81
CA ALA A 98 -15.57 -28.02 5.74
C ALA A 98 -16.55 -26.91 5.34
N ASP A 99 -17.85 -27.15 5.50
CA ASP A 99 -18.90 -26.18 5.28
C ASP A 99 -18.98 -25.20 6.45
N ILE A 100 -19.19 -23.92 6.12
CA ILE A 100 -19.36 -22.83 7.06
C ILE A 100 -20.61 -22.07 6.66
N THR A 101 -21.53 -21.86 7.59
CA THR A 101 -22.62 -20.89 7.43
C THR A 101 -22.15 -19.56 7.94
N ILE A 102 -22.21 -18.53 7.12
CA ILE A 102 -21.99 -17.15 7.52
C ILE A 102 -23.33 -16.44 7.72
N ASP A 103 -23.41 -15.66 8.77
CA ASP A 103 -24.58 -14.86 9.12
C ASP A 103 -24.18 -13.42 9.36
N LEU A 104 -24.94 -12.48 8.76
CA LEU A 104 -24.73 -11.06 8.87
C LEU A 104 -25.79 -10.43 9.76
N THR A 105 -25.37 -9.84 10.87
CA THR A 105 -26.21 -9.02 11.74
C THR A 105 -26.00 -7.54 11.41
N LEU A 106 -27.08 -6.81 11.22
CA LEU A 106 -27.07 -5.38 10.93
C LEU A 106 -27.99 -4.63 11.91
N PRO A 107 -27.67 -3.38 12.29
CA PRO A 107 -28.59 -2.53 13.01
C PRO A 107 -29.83 -2.21 12.16
N THR A 108 -30.95 -1.91 12.82
CA THR A 108 -32.25 -1.68 12.16
C THR A 108 -32.34 -0.33 11.43
N ASP A 109 -31.42 0.58 11.74
CA ASP A 109 -31.33 1.93 11.19
C ASP A 109 -30.20 2.09 10.17
N ILE A 110 -29.68 0.96 9.67
CA ILE A 110 -28.63 0.98 8.64
C ILE A 110 -29.14 1.63 7.37
N GLN A 111 -28.38 2.55 6.83
CA GLN A 111 -28.71 3.21 5.58
C GLN A 111 -28.67 2.21 4.41
N SER A 112 -29.48 2.49 3.37
CA SER A 112 -29.37 1.75 2.12
C SER A 112 -28.03 2.01 1.44
N GLY A 113 -27.50 1.00 0.78
CA GLY A 113 -26.20 1.09 0.11
C GLY A 113 -25.50 -0.25 0.01
N SER A 114 -24.31 -0.23 -0.59
CA SER A 114 -23.42 -1.39 -0.67
C SER A 114 -22.47 -1.40 0.52
N TYR A 115 -22.23 -2.57 1.07
CA TYR A 115 -21.47 -2.78 2.29
C TYR A 115 -20.51 -3.94 2.14
N GLN A 116 -19.46 -3.95 2.93
CA GLN A 116 -18.46 -5.01 2.90
C GLN A 116 -18.09 -5.45 4.31
N ALA A 117 -17.80 -6.73 4.48
CA ALA A 117 -17.26 -7.30 5.70
C ALA A 117 -16.23 -8.37 5.37
N ASN A 118 -15.31 -8.64 6.26
CA ASN A 118 -14.31 -9.70 6.11
C ASN A 118 -14.53 -10.82 7.13
N LEU A 119 -14.39 -12.06 6.68
CA LEU A 119 -14.26 -13.23 7.52
C LEU A 119 -12.82 -13.72 7.43
N THR A 120 -12.12 -13.75 8.56
CA THR A 120 -10.72 -14.16 8.63
C THR A 120 -10.60 -15.54 9.30
N ALA A 121 -9.92 -16.46 8.65
CA ALA A 121 -9.50 -17.72 9.27
C ALA A 121 -8.14 -17.51 9.94
N MET A 122 -8.08 -17.77 11.23
CA MET A 122 -6.90 -17.62 12.06
C MET A 122 -6.35 -18.98 12.48
N VAL A 123 -5.04 -19.14 12.43
CA VAL A 123 -4.33 -20.30 12.98
C VAL A 123 -3.21 -19.75 13.87
N ASP A 124 -3.15 -20.19 15.12
CA ASP A 124 -2.19 -19.70 16.12
C ASP A 124 -2.17 -18.15 16.23
N GLN A 125 -3.35 -17.53 16.13
CA GLN A 125 -3.56 -16.08 16.14
C GLN A 125 -3.00 -15.34 14.92
N GLN A 126 -2.63 -16.03 13.87
CA GLN A 126 -2.21 -15.44 12.60
C GLN A 126 -3.28 -15.64 11.52
N SER A 127 -3.46 -14.63 10.67
CA SER A 127 -4.39 -14.72 9.54
C SER A 127 -3.86 -15.73 8.51
N ALA A 128 -4.66 -16.75 8.24
CA ALA A 128 -4.34 -17.81 7.28
C ALA A 128 -5.15 -17.70 5.98
N ALA A 129 -6.34 -17.09 6.02
CA ALA A 129 -7.16 -16.78 4.84
C ALA A 129 -8.17 -15.68 5.18
N VAL A 130 -8.53 -14.87 4.21
CA VAL A 130 -9.57 -13.83 4.32
C VAL A 130 -10.59 -14.03 3.21
N LEU A 131 -11.87 -14.02 3.58
CA LEU A 131 -13.01 -13.95 2.67
C LEU A 131 -13.61 -12.54 2.75
N THR A 132 -13.70 -11.86 1.64
CA THR A 132 -14.47 -10.62 1.54
C THR A 132 -15.93 -10.97 1.23
N VAL A 133 -16.85 -10.38 1.98
CA VAL A 133 -18.29 -10.56 1.86
C VAL A 133 -18.91 -9.21 1.54
N ASP A 134 -19.43 -9.10 0.33
CA ASP A 134 -20.17 -7.93 -0.13
C ASP A 134 -21.69 -8.16 0.05
N PHE A 135 -22.42 -7.12 0.34
CA PHE A 135 -23.88 -7.17 0.43
C PHE A 135 -24.50 -5.79 0.24
N SER A 136 -25.80 -5.75 0.00
CA SER A 136 -26.56 -4.52 -0.16
C SER A 136 -27.70 -4.42 0.85
N VAL A 137 -28.00 -3.19 1.27
CA VAL A 137 -29.20 -2.85 2.04
C VAL A 137 -30.12 -2.08 1.10
N PRO A 138 -31.30 -2.65 0.74
CA PRO A 138 -32.20 -1.98 -0.17
C PRO A 138 -32.82 -0.73 0.47
N VAL A 139 -33.09 0.27 -0.34
CA VAL A 139 -33.87 1.44 0.10
C VAL A 139 -35.30 1.01 0.35
N VAL A 140 -35.78 1.16 1.56
CA VAL A 140 -37.19 0.97 1.91
C VAL A 140 -37.92 2.32 1.82
N SER A 141 -37.87 2.97 0.67
CA SER A 141 -38.78 4.09 0.37
C SER A 141 -39.80 3.62 -0.64
N PRO A 142 -41.07 3.92 -0.49
CA PRO A 142 -42.08 3.62 -1.51
C PRO A 142 -41.89 4.60 -2.69
N PHE A 143 -40.82 4.38 -3.45
CA PHE A 143 -40.67 5.05 -4.73
C PHE A 143 -41.54 4.35 -5.77
N PHE A 144 -42.50 5.05 -6.34
CA PHE A 144 -43.43 4.53 -7.33
C PHE A 144 -43.19 5.11 -8.73
N GLY A 145 -41.96 5.54 -9.00
CA GLY A 145 -41.60 6.15 -10.27
C GLY A 145 -40.82 5.20 -11.20
N THR A 146 -40.03 5.78 -12.07
CA THR A 146 -39.12 5.06 -12.97
C THR A 146 -37.69 5.56 -12.81
N VAL A 147 -36.73 4.68 -12.98
CA VAL A 147 -35.32 4.98 -13.23
C VAL A 147 -34.99 4.54 -14.64
N THR A 148 -34.19 5.34 -15.37
CA THR A 148 -33.79 5.01 -16.74
C THR A 148 -32.33 5.42 -16.94
N ILE A 149 -31.48 4.49 -17.36
CA ILE A 149 -30.09 4.77 -17.72
C ILE A 149 -30.10 5.58 -19.02
N THR A 150 -29.55 6.78 -18.98
CA THR A 150 -29.62 7.76 -20.08
C THR A 150 -28.32 7.87 -20.86
N SER A 151 -27.19 7.50 -20.24
CA SER A 151 -25.90 7.48 -20.91
C SER A 151 -24.98 6.42 -20.30
N GLY A 152 -23.98 6.00 -21.08
CA GLY A 152 -22.97 5.04 -20.74
C GLY A 152 -22.52 4.25 -21.97
N THR A 153 -21.31 3.68 -21.95
CA THR A 153 -20.82 2.86 -23.07
C THR A 153 -21.32 1.42 -22.94
N VAL A 154 -21.76 0.83 -24.07
CA VAL A 154 -22.17 -0.57 -24.11
C VAL A 154 -21.02 -1.53 -24.38
N THR A 155 -19.83 -1.00 -24.68
CA THR A 155 -18.61 -1.80 -24.92
C THR A 155 -17.42 -1.23 -24.13
N PRO A 156 -17.51 -1.16 -22.79
CA PRO A 156 -16.38 -0.68 -21.99
C PRO A 156 -15.20 -1.64 -22.13
N ARG A 157 -13.98 -1.10 -22.11
CA ARG A 157 -12.77 -1.91 -22.05
C ARG A 157 -12.47 -2.27 -20.59
N GLN A 158 -12.06 -3.50 -20.36
CA GLN A 158 -11.60 -3.97 -19.04
C GLN A 158 -10.60 -2.99 -18.41
N GLY A 159 -10.87 -2.56 -17.18
CA GLY A 159 -10.05 -1.66 -16.41
C GLY A 159 -10.15 -0.18 -16.78
N ASP A 160 -10.89 0.21 -17.81
CA ASP A 160 -11.24 1.61 -18.03
C ASP A 160 -12.43 1.98 -17.15
N VAL A 161 -12.39 3.17 -16.59
CA VAL A 161 -13.48 3.71 -15.76
C VAL A 161 -14.41 4.52 -16.65
N GLU A 162 -15.66 4.08 -16.74
CA GLU A 162 -16.71 4.71 -17.53
C GLU A 162 -17.75 5.34 -16.62
N THR A 163 -18.37 6.44 -17.04
CA THR A 163 -19.43 7.08 -16.27
C THR A 163 -20.79 6.82 -16.90
N TYR A 164 -21.73 6.32 -16.10
CA TYR A 164 -23.13 6.11 -16.46
C TYR A 164 -24.00 7.12 -15.74
N THR A 165 -25.08 7.54 -16.40
CA THR A 165 -26.06 8.46 -15.81
C THR A 165 -27.47 7.87 -15.94
N ALA A 166 -28.33 8.22 -14.99
CA ALA A 166 -29.73 7.82 -15.02
C ALA A 166 -30.64 9.02 -14.77
N GLU A 167 -31.82 8.98 -15.38
CA GLU A 167 -32.92 9.88 -15.10
C GLU A 167 -33.91 9.20 -14.19
N VAL A 168 -34.34 9.87 -13.14
CA VAL A 168 -35.35 9.39 -12.19
C VAL A 168 -36.61 10.21 -12.34
N ARG A 169 -37.77 9.54 -12.49
CA ARG A 169 -39.09 10.18 -12.57
C ARG A 169 -39.99 9.67 -11.47
N ASP A 170 -40.76 10.56 -10.88
CA ASP A 170 -41.78 10.21 -9.89
C ASP A 170 -42.99 9.49 -10.51
N SER A 171 -43.96 9.12 -9.68
CA SER A 171 -45.20 8.43 -10.12
C SER A 171 -46.06 9.28 -11.05
N THR A 172 -45.82 10.57 -11.19
CA THR A 172 -46.53 11.46 -12.11
C THR A 172 -45.77 11.64 -13.43
N GLY A 173 -44.57 11.04 -13.56
CA GLY A 173 -43.68 11.16 -14.71
C GLY A 173 -42.80 12.40 -14.73
N GLN A 174 -42.80 13.19 -13.65
CA GLN A 174 -41.93 14.36 -13.53
C GLN A 174 -40.49 13.92 -13.12
N VAL A 175 -39.48 14.54 -13.73
CA VAL A 175 -38.09 14.31 -13.35
C VAL A 175 -37.85 14.81 -11.92
N THR A 176 -37.29 13.93 -11.08
CA THR A 176 -36.89 14.26 -9.70
C THR A 176 -35.37 14.31 -9.58
N THR A 177 -34.88 15.24 -8.79
CA THR A 177 -33.43 15.40 -8.50
C THR A 177 -33.06 15.06 -7.06
N GLY A 178 -34.04 14.63 -6.25
CA GLY A 178 -33.85 14.34 -4.83
C GLY A 178 -33.53 12.87 -4.52
N GLU A 179 -33.63 11.99 -5.50
CA GLU A 179 -33.43 10.55 -5.30
C GLU A 179 -31.96 10.14 -5.50
N THR A 180 -31.49 9.28 -4.61
CA THR A 180 -30.15 8.70 -4.74
C THR A 180 -30.20 7.46 -5.63
N VAL A 181 -29.50 7.49 -6.75
CA VAL A 181 -29.32 6.31 -7.61
C VAL A 181 -28.22 5.43 -7.05
N THR A 182 -28.51 4.17 -6.86
CA THR A 182 -27.53 3.14 -6.52
C THR A 182 -27.14 2.41 -7.79
N TRP A 183 -25.83 2.24 -7.99
CA TRP A 183 -25.27 1.60 -9.17
C TRP A 183 -24.63 0.26 -8.83
N SER A 184 -24.73 -0.70 -9.73
CA SER A 184 -24.07 -2.00 -9.61
C SER A 184 -23.75 -2.60 -10.97
N VAL A 185 -22.88 -3.63 -10.97
CA VAL A 185 -22.56 -4.45 -12.15
C VAL A 185 -23.01 -5.87 -11.89
N VAL A 186 -23.64 -6.50 -12.87
CA VAL A 186 -24.15 -7.88 -12.77
C VAL A 186 -23.56 -8.72 -13.91
N PRO A 187 -22.95 -9.88 -13.63
CA PRO A 187 -22.62 -10.36 -12.28
C PRO A 187 -21.58 -9.45 -11.61
N PHE A 188 -21.62 -9.32 -10.29
CA PHE A 188 -20.71 -8.45 -9.54
C PHE A 188 -19.21 -8.80 -9.74
N THR A 189 -18.89 -10.05 -10.12
CA THR A 189 -17.53 -10.46 -10.50
C THR A 189 -17.05 -9.85 -11.82
N ALA A 190 -17.98 -9.29 -12.61
CA ALA A 190 -17.64 -8.65 -13.88
C ALA A 190 -17.14 -7.21 -13.72
N GLY A 191 -17.41 -6.55 -12.59
CA GLY A 191 -16.97 -5.17 -12.40
C GLY A 191 -17.39 -4.58 -11.06
N LEU A 192 -17.09 -3.29 -10.91
CA LEU A 192 -17.44 -2.47 -9.74
C LEU A 192 -18.12 -1.19 -10.23
N ALA A 193 -19.10 -0.72 -9.47
CA ALA A 193 -19.70 0.61 -9.62
C ALA A 193 -19.57 1.40 -8.33
N ASP A 194 -19.41 2.72 -8.42
CA ASP A 194 -19.48 3.63 -7.27
C ASP A 194 -20.80 4.42 -7.24
N ALA A 195 -21.02 5.15 -6.16
CA ALA A 195 -22.25 5.91 -5.96
C ALA A 195 -22.45 7.06 -6.97
N SER A 196 -21.42 7.47 -7.69
CA SER A 196 -21.50 8.51 -8.72
C SER A 196 -21.83 7.98 -10.11
N GLY A 197 -21.96 6.65 -10.26
CA GLY A 197 -22.19 6.00 -11.54
C GLY A 197 -20.91 5.72 -12.34
N ARG A 198 -19.73 5.83 -11.71
CA ARG A 198 -18.48 5.37 -12.31
C ARG A 198 -18.43 3.85 -12.21
N VAL A 199 -18.09 3.20 -13.32
CA VAL A 199 -18.06 1.74 -13.44
C VAL A 199 -16.72 1.31 -14.03
N VAL A 200 -16.13 0.25 -13.48
CA VAL A 200 -14.94 -0.40 -14.03
C VAL A 200 -15.21 -1.88 -14.26
N GLY A 201 -14.91 -2.35 -15.47
CA GLY A 201 -15.03 -3.78 -15.82
C GLY A 201 -13.82 -4.58 -15.35
N TYR A 202 -14.07 -5.75 -14.75
CA TYR A 202 -13.04 -6.69 -14.29
C TYR A 202 -12.84 -7.87 -15.22
N THR A 203 -13.93 -8.44 -15.70
CA THR A 203 -13.90 -9.68 -16.48
C THR A 203 -14.47 -9.42 -17.87
N PRO A 204 -13.73 -9.70 -18.95
CA PRO A 204 -14.25 -9.60 -20.30
C PRO A 204 -15.45 -10.52 -20.52
N GLY A 205 -16.47 -10.02 -21.24
CA GLY A 205 -17.69 -10.75 -21.53
C GLY A 205 -18.96 -9.94 -21.31
N ALA A 206 -20.09 -10.61 -21.33
CA ALA A 206 -21.39 -9.99 -21.11
C ALA A 206 -21.61 -9.65 -19.63
N ALA A 207 -22.13 -8.46 -19.38
CA ALA A 207 -22.51 -7.97 -18.07
C ALA A 207 -23.67 -6.96 -18.22
N SER A 208 -24.30 -6.56 -17.12
CA SER A 208 -25.26 -5.46 -17.11
C SER A 208 -24.81 -4.41 -16.09
N VAL A 209 -24.97 -3.14 -16.44
CA VAL A 209 -24.90 -2.02 -15.49
C VAL A 209 -26.32 -1.74 -15.02
N VAL A 210 -26.52 -1.72 -13.71
CA VAL A 210 -27.85 -1.58 -13.10
C VAL A 210 -27.92 -0.29 -12.31
N ALA A 211 -28.93 0.53 -12.60
CA ALA A 211 -29.33 1.68 -11.81
C ALA A 211 -30.55 1.32 -10.96
N SER A 212 -30.56 1.67 -9.68
CA SER A 212 -31.66 1.37 -8.77
C SER A 212 -32.04 2.58 -7.91
N VAL A 213 -33.34 2.80 -7.75
CA VAL A 213 -33.93 3.80 -6.83
C VAL A 213 -35.16 3.18 -6.16
N GLY A 214 -35.14 3.10 -4.82
CA GLY A 214 -36.30 2.61 -4.06
C GLY A 214 -36.83 1.23 -4.46
N GLY A 215 -35.95 0.36 -4.98
CA GLY A 215 -36.32 -0.98 -5.47
C GLY A 215 -36.80 -1.04 -6.93
N VAL A 216 -36.90 0.11 -7.62
CA VAL A 216 -37.11 0.17 -9.08
C VAL A 216 -35.75 0.16 -9.77
N THR A 217 -35.56 -0.64 -10.79
CA THR A 217 -34.31 -0.82 -11.51
C THR A 217 -34.43 -0.56 -13.00
N ASP A 218 -33.34 -0.13 -13.60
CA ASP A 218 -33.12 -0.21 -15.04
C ASP A 218 -31.76 -0.84 -15.30
N GLU A 219 -31.63 -1.61 -16.37
CA GLU A 219 -30.46 -2.39 -16.71
C GLU A 219 -29.99 -2.04 -18.12
N LEU A 220 -28.68 -1.79 -18.25
CA LEU A 220 -28.03 -1.63 -19.54
C LEU A 220 -27.07 -2.79 -19.77
N ASP A 221 -27.38 -3.62 -20.77
CA ASP A 221 -26.46 -4.69 -21.17
C ASP A 221 -25.19 -4.14 -21.79
N VAL A 222 -24.05 -4.61 -21.32
CA VAL A 222 -22.73 -4.22 -21.80
C VAL A 222 -21.90 -5.45 -22.16
N THR A 223 -20.96 -5.26 -23.07
CA THR A 223 -19.92 -6.25 -23.36
C THR A 223 -18.57 -5.69 -22.97
N ILE A 224 -17.99 -6.17 -21.88
CA ILE A 224 -16.67 -5.76 -21.44
C ILE A 224 -15.65 -6.36 -22.41
N LEU A 225 -14.92 -5.49 -23.11
CA LEU A 225 -13.85 -5.87 -24.04
C LEU A 225 -12.58 -6.14 -23.23
N ALA A 226 -11.81 -7.17 -23.61
CA ALA A 226 -10.52 -7.42 -23.00
C ALA A 226 -9.60 -6.20 -23.17
N ARG A 227 -8.80 -5.86 -22.12
CA ARG A 227 -7.87 -4.73 -22.17
C ARG A 227 -6.83 -4.90 -23.25
N GLY A 228 -6.46 -6.13 -23.60
CA GLY A 228 -5.34 -6.38 -24.51
C GLY A 228 -4.06 -5.92 -23.82
N ALA A 229 -3.64 -6.65 -22.80
CA ALA A 229 -2.44 -6.30 -22.06
C ALA A 229 -1.25 -6.15 -23.01
N PRO A 230 -0.46 -5.05 -22.91
CA PRO A 230 0.86 -5.08 -23.49
C PRO A 230 1.58 -6.25 -22.80
N SER A 231 1.92 -7.28 -23.58
CA SER A 231 2.72 -8.38 -23.06
C SER A 231 4.18 -7.95 -23.13
N GLY A 232 4.83 -7.90 -22.00
CA GLY A 232 6.25 -7.63 -21.86
C GLY A 232 6.93 -8.69 -21.03
N SER A 233 8.25 -8.70 -21.06
CA SER A 233 9.06 -9.44 -20.11
C SER A 233 10.27 -8.60 -19.73
N PHE A 234 10.65 -8.64 -18.47
CA PHE A 234 11.94 -8.11 -18.04
C PHE A 234 13.05 -9.04 -18.52
N VAL A 235 14.05 -8.45 -19.13
CA VAL A 235 15.27 -9.16 -19.53
C VAL A 235 16.43 -8.49 -18.81
N SER A 236 17.16 -9.23 -17.97
CA SER A 236 18.41 -8.75 -17.41
C SER A 236 19.40 -8.52 -18.54
N ILE A 237 19.89 -7.28 -18.67
CA ILE A 237 20.88 -6.91 -19.68
C ILE A 237 22.29 -6.84 -19.13
N GLY A 238 22.46 -6.77 -17.82
CA GLY A 238 23.75 -6.74 -17.12
C GLY A 238 23.56 -6.96 -15.63
N GLU A 239 24.65 -7.26 -14.96
CA GLU A 239 24.67 -7.48 -13.51
C GLU A 239 25.97 -6.93 -12.94
N GLY A 240 25.88 -6.21 -11.81
CA GLY A 240 26.97 -5.89 -10.92
C GLY A 240 26.65 -6.43 -9.53
N SER A 241 27.57 -7.13 -8.90
CA SER A 241 27.34 -7.71 -7.58
C SER A 241 28.51 -7.56 -6.63
N VAL A 242 28.19 -7.39 -5.34
CA VAL A 242 29.12 -7.46 -4.23
C VAL A 242 28.63 -8.54 -3.26
N THR A 243 29.40 -9.61 -3.13
CA THR A 243 29.01 -10.80 -2.35
C THR A 243 29.32 -10.70 -0.86
N THR A 244 29.94 -9.60 -0.40
CA THR A 244 30.38 -9.44 0.99
C THR A 244 29.38 -8.67 1.85
N ARG A 245 28.33 -8.13 1.28
CA ARG A 245 27.31 -7.33 1.95
C ARG A 245 25.97 -7.49 1.25
N PHE A 246 24.89 -7.24 1.96
CA PHE A 246 23.55 -7.12 1.38
C PHE A 246 23.35 -5.68 0.90
N THR A 247 22.76 -5.51 -0.27
CA THR A 247 22.33 -4.21 -0.78
C THR A 247 21.10 -3.75 0.00
N SER A 248 21.07 -2.48 0.36
CA SER A 248 19.88 -1.79 0.88
C SER A 248 19.13 -1.09 -0.26
N ASP A 249 19.11 0.23 -0.25
CA ASP A 249 18.52 1.01 -1.33
C ASP A 249 19.52 1.32 -2.44
N HIS A 250 19.03 1.81 -3.57
CA HIS A 250 19.86 2.31 -4.65
C HIS A 250 19.29 3.59 -5.26
N TRP A 251 20.16 4.40 -5.80
CA TRP A 251 19.79 5.58 -6.57
C TRP A 251 20.64 5.70 -7.82
N GLU A 252 20.02 6.15 -8.90
CA GLU A 252 20.71 6.36 -10.18
C GLU A 252 20.69 7.85 -10.54
N HIS A 253 21.84 8.36 -10.97
CA HIS A 253 21.92 9.66 -11.58
C HIS A 253 22.83 9.62 -12.81
N GLY A 254 22.28 9.93 -13.99
CA GLY A 254 23.03 9.84 -15.24
C GLY A 254 23.49 8.41 -15.55
N ASN A 255 24.81 8.22 -15.60
CA ASN A 255 25.41 6.91 -15.84
C ASN A 255 26.05 6.29 -14.58
N VAL A 256 25.64 6.72 -13.42
CA VAL A 256 26.18 6.23 -12.14
C VAL A 256 25.05 5.71 -11.27
N ALA A 257 25.25 4.52 -10.70
CA ALA A 257 24.37 3.97 -9.68
C ALA A 257 25.10 3.92 -8.32
N TYR A 258 24.38 4.27 -7.27
CA TYR A 258 24.84 4.25 -5.89
C TYR A 258 24.02 3.22 -5.13
N THR A 259 24.70 2.30 -4.42
CA THR A 259 24.00 1.26 -3.66
C THR A 259 24.46 1.28 -2.20
N GLY A 260 23.52 1.50 -1.31
CA GLY A 260 23.73 1.37 0.13
C GLY A 260 23.88 -0.11 0.54
N THR A 261 24.18 -0.33 1.82
CA THR A 261 24.36 -1.70 2.32
C THR A 261 23.71 -1.91 3.69
N TRP A 262 23.12 -3.09 3.83
CA TRP A 262 22.55 -3.55 5.09
C TRP A 262 23.57 -4.27 5.96
N GLY A 263 23.38 -4.16 7.27
CA GLY A 263 24.07 -4.99 8.24
C GLY A 263 23.81 -6.47 7.97
N CYS A 264 24.79 -7.30 8.30
CA CYS A 264 24.65 -8.75 8.13
C CYS A 264 23.40 -9.28 8.83
N ARG A 265 22.66 -10.12 8.12
CA ARG A 265 21.60 -10.96 8.67
C ARG A 265 22.02 -12.41 8.57
N ASP A 266 21.71 -13.22 9.58
CA ASP A 266 21.82 -14.66 9.48
C ASP A 266 20.72 -15.23 8.58
N GLY A 267 20.81 -16.51 8.20
CA GLY A 267 19.80 -17.17 7.37
C GLY A 267 18.40 -17.29 8.01
N SER A 268 18.22 -16.74 9.23
CA SER A 268 16.94 -16.63 9.93
C SER A 268 16.44 -15.18 10.00
N GLY A 269 17.05 -14.26 9.24
CA GLY A 269 16.67 -12.84 9.22
C GLY A 269 17.17 -12.01 10.42
N ASN A 270 17.81 -12.65 11.42
CA ASN A 270 18.32 -11.92 12.58
C ASN A 270 19.61 -11.20 12.25
N LEU A 271 19.82 -10.04 12.89
CA LEU A 271 21.12 -9.36 12.83
C LEU A 271 22.20 -10.31 13.29
N CYS A 272 23.24 -10.52 12.46
CA CYS A 272 24.40 -11.30 12.88
C CYS A 272 24.93 -10.74 14.18
N GLY A 273 25.14 -11.61 15.17
CA GLY A 273 25.70 -11.24 16.47
C GLY A 273 27.08 -10.56 16.33
N THR A 274 27.70 -10.27 17.45
CA THR A 274 29.03 -9.65 17.50
C THR A 274 30.03 -10.38 16.57
N GLY A 275 30.40 -9.72 15.47
CA GLY A 275 31.27 -10.28 14.41
C GLY A 275 30.64 -10.41 13.03
N GLY A 276 29.34 -10.04 12.87
CA GLY A 276 28.70 -9.94 11.55
C GLY A 276 29.29 -8.82 10.69
N VAL A 277 29.11 -8.95 9.37
CA VAL A 277 29.56 -7.93 8.42
C VAL A 277 28.65 -6.71 8.53
N LEU A 278 29.22 -5.54 8.74
CA LEU A 278 28.49 -4.28 8.82
C LEU A 278 28.06 -3.82 7.42
N GLY A 279 26.84 -3.25 7.34
CA GLY A 279 26.35 -2.52 6.18
C GLY A 279 26.88 -1.09 6.17
N ASN A 280 28.19 -0.92 6.07
CA ASN A 280 28.90 0.34 6.26
C ASN A 280 29.62 0.82 4.98
N ARG A 281 29.11 0.40 3.81
CA ARG A 281 29.66 0.79 2.52
C ARG A 281 28.57 1.29 1.59
N LEU A 282 28.82 2.45 1.00
CA LEU A 282 28.18 2.86 -0.23
C LEU A 282 29.04 2.37 -1.38
N PHE A 283 28.48 1.63 -2.31
CA PHE A 283 29.16 1.22 -3.54
C PHE A 283 28.74 2.11 -4.71
N VAL A 284 29.70 2.42 -5.59
CA VAL A 284 29.51 3.29 -6.75
C VAL A 284 29.80 2.51 -8.01
N TRP A 285 28.88 2.56 -8.94
CA TRP A 285 28.90 1.77 -10.17
C TRP A 285 28.83 2.66 -11.39
N ASP A 286 29.77 2.51 -12.31
CA ASP A 286 29.64 3.02 -13.68
C ASP A 286 28.68 2.11 -14.44
N ILE A 287 27.53 2.65 -14.83
CA ILE A 287 26.50 1.99 -15.63
C ILE A 287 26.39 2.59 -17.05
N SER A 288 27.41 3.32 -17.50
CA SER A 288 27.48 3.86 -18.88
C SER A 288 27.34 2.78 -19.94
N VAL A 289 27.74 1.55 -19.60
CA VAL A 289 27.47 0.32 -20.38
C VAL A 289 26.57 -0.59 -19.52
N PRO A 290 25.24 -0.49 -19.61
CA PRO A 290 24.34 -1.21 -18.72
C PRO A 290 24.49 -2.74 -18.76
N SER A 291 25.02 -3.29 -19.85
CA SER A 291 25.33 -4.73 -19.98
C SER A 291 26.61 -5.16 -19.26
N ALA A 292 27.38 -4.23 -18.74
CA ALA A 292 28.63 -4.49 -18.05
C ALA A 292 28.90 -3.42 -16.97
N PRO A 293 28.09 -3.36 -15.90
CA PRO A 293 28.31 -2.43 -14.79
C PRO A 293 29.68 -2.63 -14.16
N VAL A 294 30.38 -1.55 -13.85
CA VAL A 294 31.70 -1.57 -13.24
C VAL A 294 31.69 -0.93 -11.86
N LEU A 295 32.09 -1.65 -10.84
CA LEU A 295 32.31 -1.08 -9.52
C LEU A 295 33.55 -0.18 -9.58
N THR A 296 33.35 1.13 -9.36
CA THR A 296 34.43 2.14 -9.47
C THR A 296 34.96 2.54 -8.11
N ASP A 297 34.10 2.60 -7.10
CA ASP A 297 34.50 3.05 -5.77
C ASP A 297 33.61 2.46 -4.67
N SER A 298 34.05 2.66 -3.42
CA SER A 298 33.24 2.40 -2.23
C SER A 298 33.57 3.37 -1.09
N VAL A 299 32.59 4.11 -0.62
CA VAL A 299 32.72 5.02 0.52
C VAL A 299 32.44 4.28 1.82
N ALA A 300 33.35 4.38 2.79
CA ALA A 300 33.19 3.82 4.13
C ALA A 300 32.53 4.84 5.06
N ILE A 301 31.49 4.43 5.75
CA ILE A 301 30.79 5.24 6.74
C ILE A 301 30.68 4.44 8.03
N ASP A 302 30.82 5.11 9.19
CA ASP A 302 30.63 4.46 10.49
C ASP A 302 29.13 4.23 10.73
N ALA A 303 28.66 3.05 10.35
CA ALA A 303 27.28 2.64 10.51
C ALA A 303 27.15 1.11 10.55
N ARG A 304 26.09 0.60 11.10
CA ARG A 304 25.67 -0.79 10.96
C ARG A 304 24.91 -0.99 9.65
N THR A 305 24.11 0.00 9.25
CA THR A 305 23.28 -0.01 8.06
C THR A 305 23.31 1.37 7.40
N LEU A 306 23.50 1.39 6.09
CA LEU A 306 23.28 2.53 5.21
C LEU A 306 21.98 2.24 4.46
N ASN A 307 20.85 2.66 5.03
CA ASN A 307 19.56 2.20 4.55
C ASN A 307 19.17 2.83 3.22
N ASP A 308 19.28 4.16 3.11
CA ASP A 308 18.81 4.91 1.96
C ASP A 308 19.90 5.84 1.39
N VAL A 309 19.84 6.07 0.08
CA VAL A 309 20.73 6.97 -0.65
C VAL A 309 19.93 7.79 -1.66
N LYS A 310 20.14 9.11 -1.67
CA LYS A 310 19.55 10.02 -2.67
C LYS A 310 20.60 10.95 -3.22
N ILE A 311 20.42 11.33 -4.48
CA ILE A 311 21.27 12.29 -5.18
C ILE A 311 20.44 13.53 -5.49
N SER A 312 21.02 14.72 -5.33
CA SER A 312 20.38 15.98 -5.70
C SER A 312 20.02 16.00 -7.19
N ALA A 313 19.00 16.75 -7.56
CA ALA A 313 18.50 16.80 -8.95
C ALA A 313 19.55 17.25 -9.96
N ASP A 314 20.52 18.09 -9.53
CA ASP A 314 21.64 18.53 -10.35
C ASP A 314 22.84 17.57 -10.36
N GLY A 315 22.80 16.50 -9.57
CA GLY A 315 23.86 15.50 -9.45
C GLY A 315 25.09 15.95 -8.67
N SER A 316 25.04 17.10 -8.01
CA SER A 316 26.23 17.66 -7.32
C SER A 316 26.44 17.13 -5.90
N LEU A 317 25.35 16.73 -5.24
CA LEU A 317 25.36 16.25 -3.85
C LEU A 317 24.72 14.87 -3.73
N GLY A 318 25.30 14.03 -2.88
CA GLY A 318 24.68 12.80 -2.41
C GLY A 318 24.38 12.87 -0.90
N VAL A 319 23.31 12.24 -0.49
CA VAL A 319 22.97 12.04 0.91
C VAL A 319 22.76 10.56 1.15
N ILE A 320 23.37 10.04 2.21
CA ILE A 320 23.20 8.67 2.65
C ILE A 320 22.84 8.63 4.13
N THR A 321 21.84 7.85 4.47
CA THR A 321 21.40 7.65 5.85
C THR A 321 22.31 6.66 6.57
N HIS A 322 22.39 6.75 7.89
CA HIS A 322 23.09 5.76 8.68
C HIS A 322 22.41 5.48 10.01
N GLU A 323 22.41 4.21 10.36
CA GLU A 323 21.88 3.64 11.58
C GLU A 323 22.96 2.80 12.28
N GLY A 324 22.94 2.82 13.61
CA GLY A 324 23.80 1.99 14.44
C GLY A 324 25.28 2.30 14.29
N SER A 325 25.65 3.59 14.24
CA SER A 325 27.04 4.05 14.30
C SER A 325 27.71 3.65 15.61
N SER A 326 29.02 3.43 15.57
CA SER A 326 29.78 2.94 16.72
C SER A 326 29.87 3.95 17.88
N ASP A 327 29.73 5.23 17.56
CA ASP A 327 29.71 6.35 18.51
C ASP A 327 28.29 6.69 19.00
N LEU A 328 27.25 5.94 18.56
CA LEU A 328 25.82 6.17 18.79
C LEU A 328 25.32 7.52 18.22
N MET A 329 26.05 8.13 17.31
CA MET A 329 25.70 9.38 16.64
C MET A 329 25.20 9.07 15.23
N ASN A 330 23.93 8.70 15.13
CA ASN A 330 23.27 8.44 13.86
C ASN A 330 22.89 9.73 13.13
N GLY A 331 22.53 9.63 11.87
CA GLY A 331 22.14 10.78 11.05
C GLY A 331 22.30 10.52 9.57
N ILE A 332 22.88 11.51 8.87
CA ILE A 332 23.19 11.43 7.45
C ILE A 332 24.64 11.84 7.17
N THR A 333 25.14 11.37 6.03
CA THR A 333 26.43 11.81 5.47
C THR A 333 26.18 12.49 4.14
N LEU A 334 26.72 13.69 3.95
CA LEU A 334 26.70 14.43 2.70
C LEU A 334 27.98 14.12 1.90
N LEU A 335 27.79 13.90 0.59
CA LEU A 335 28.83 13.55 -0.36
C LEU A 335 28.94 14.62 -1.45
N ASP A 336 30.17 15.00 -1.76
CA ASP A 336 30.52 15.77 -2.96
C ASP A 336 30.59 14.81 -4.16
N LEU A 337 29.85 15.09 -5.19
CA LEU A 337 29.78 14.33 -6.43
C LEU A 337 30.40 15.11 -7.62
N ALA A 338 31.33 16.03 -7.38
CA ALA A 338 32.09 16.69 -8.45
C ALA A 338 32.78 15.65 -9.37
N ASP A 339 33.21 14.52 -8.82
CA ASP A 339 33.50 13.29 -9.54
C ASP A 339 32.48 12.23 -9.10
N PRO A 340 31.40 12.00 -9.86
CA PRO A 340 30.33 11.11 -9.43
C PRO A 340 30.76 9.64 -9.33
N LEU A 341 31.84 9.24 -9.99
CA LEU A 341 32.41 7.89 -9.88
C LEU A 341 33.30 7.70 -8.65
N HIS A 342 33.72 8.78 -8.01
CA HIS A 342 34.59 8.80 -6.81
C HIS A 342 34.10 9.83 -5.80
N PRO A 343 32.94 9.61 -5.14
CA PRO A 343 32.35 10.53 -4.18
C PRO A 343 33.27 10.83 -3.00
N ALA A 344 33.33 12.09 -2.58
CA ALA A 344 34.06 12.50 -1.38
C ALA A 344 33.09 12.85 -0.25
N VAL A 345 33.40 12.43 0.97
CA VAL A 345 32.63 12.83 2.15
C VAL A 345 32.87 14.31 2.43
N ILE A 346 31.79 15.10 2.45
CA ILE A 346 31.85 16.50 2.89
C ILE A 346 31.75 16.55 4.40
N THR A 347 30.65 16.06 4.96
CA THR A 347 30.37 16.12 6.40
C THR A 347 29.35 15.07 6.83
N ARG A 348 29.24 14.85 8.14
CA ARG A 348 28.12 14.12 8.76
C ARG A 348 27.24 15.13 9.50
N LEU A 349 25.95 15.12 9.23
CA LEU A 349 24.96 15.74 10.11
C LEU A 349 24.52 14.71 11.14
N VAL A 350 24.90 14.93 12.38
CA VAL A 350 24.54 14.12 13.55
C VAL A 350 23.99 15.03 14.62
N ASP A 351 22.87 14.67 15.21
CA ASP A 351 22.18 15.44 16.23
C ASP A 351 21.51 14.50 17.24
N SER A 352 21.21 15.01 18.43
CA SER A 352 20.47 14.27 19.45
C SER A 352 19.08 13.82 18.96
N ASP A 353 18.48 14.57 18.05
CA ASP A 353 17.18 14.27 17.45
C ASP A 353 17.25 13.15 16.41
N LEU A 354 18.43 12.78 15.95
CA LEU A 354 18.70 11.73 14.97
C LEU A 354 19.25 10.44 15.60
N PHE A 355 19.38 10.38 16.92
CA PHE A 355 20.13 9.32 17.61
C PHE A 355 19.57 7.92 17.39
N THR A 356 18.25 7.78 17.14
CA THR A 356 17.60 6.49 16.87
C THR A 356 18.00 5.91 15.52
N GLY A 357 18.33 6.76 14.56
CA GLY A 357 18.67 6.41 13.19
C GLY A 357 17.81 7.19 12.20
N VAL A 358 18.35 7.42 11.01
CA VAL A 358 17.61 7.97 9.87
C VAL A 358 17.38 6.83 8.90
N HIS A 359 16.09 6.47 8.74
CA HIS A 359 15.73 5.32 7.94
C HIS A 359 15.67 5.65 6.45
N ASN A 360 14.97 6.73 6.10
CA ASN A 360 14.79 7.18 4.73
C ASN A 360 15.09 8.68 4.61
N VAL A 361 15.36 9.14 3.40
CA VAL A 361 15.71 10.53 3.11
C VAL A 361 15.19 10.97 1.75
N TRP A 362 14.82 12.26 1.63
CA TRP A 362 14.52 12.91 0.36
C TRP A 362 15.25 14.24 0.25
N ILE A 363 15.72 14.56 -0.96
CA ILE A 363 16.38 15.86 -1.25
C ILE A 363 15.43 16.66 -2.15
N GLU A 364 15.10 17.88 -1.72
CA GLU A 364 14.38 18.84 -2.54
C GLU A 364 15.02 20.22 -2.41
N GLY A 365 15.62 20.70 -3.50
CA GLY A 365 16.36 21.96 -3.48
C GLY A 365 17.52 21.95 -2.49
N ASN A 366 17.52 22.90 -1.57
CA ASN A 366 18.53 23.04 -0.51
C ASN A 366 18.13 22.34 0.80
N TYR A 367 17.11 21.49 0.79
CA TYR A 367 16.64 20.83 1.99
C TYR A 367 16.67 19.32 1.87
N VAL A 368 16.94 18.68 2.99
CA VAL A 368 16.86 17.23 3.14
C VAL A 368 15.78 16.90 4.16
N TYR A 369 14.86 16.04 3.77
CA TYR A 369 13.78 15.54 4.59
C TYR A 369 14.16 14.17 5.11
N LEU A 370 14.14 14.00 6.43
CA LEU A 370 14.68 12.85 7.13
C LEU A 370 13.56 12.10 7.84
N ALA A 371 13.32 10.86 7.46
CA ALA A 371 12.47 9.95 8.23
C ALA A 371 13.29 9.35 9.38
N VAL A 372 13.01 9.81 10.60
CA VAL A 372 13.78 9.44 11.79
C VAL A 372 13.01 8.43 12.64
N ASP A 373 13.62 7.29 12.90
CA ASP A 373 13.04 6.23 13.72
C ASP A 373 12.51 6.75 15.06
N GLY A 374 11.20 6.57 15.31
CA GLY A 374 10.57 6.96 16.57
C GLY A 374 10.47 8.47 16.83
N SER A 375 10.95 9.32 15.91
CA SER A 375 11.00 10.77 16.07
C SER A 375 10.27 11.56 14.97
N GLY A 376 9.77 10.88 13.93
CA GLY A 376 9.06 11.49 12.82
C GLY A 376 9.98 12.24 11.85
N LEU A 377 9.46 13.26 11.18
CA LEU A 377 10.18 14.03 10.17
C LEU A 377 11.14 15.03 10.83
N ARG A 378 12.34 15.14 10.27
CA ARG A 378 13.25 16.28 10.43
C ARG A 378 13.55 16.88 9.06
N ILE A 379 13.68 18.21 9.01
CA ILE A 379 14.04 18.93 7.78
C ILE A 379 15.35 19.66 8.05
N ALA A 380 16.35 19.38 7.24
CA ALA A 380 17.66 19.99 7.36
C ALA A 380 17.96 20.89 6.17
N ASP A 381 18.50 22.09 6.43
CA ASP A 381 19.07 22.98 5.41
C ASP A 381 20.48 22.48 5.07
N ILE A 382 20.73 22.26 3.78
CA ILE A 382 22.00 21.85 3.20
C ILE A 382 22.54 22.90 2.21
N SER A 383 22.09 24.15 2.27
CA SER A 383 22.58 25.25 1.43
C SER A 383 24.10 25.48 1.60
N ASP A 384 24.64 25.20 2.80
CA ASP A 384 26.06 24.98 3.03
C ASP A 384 26.26 23.48 3.38
N PRO A 385 26.63 22.64 2.42
CA PRO A 385 26.79 21.19 2.67
C PRO A 385 27.88 20.86 3.70
N ALA A 386 28.77 21.81 4.00
CA ALA A 386 29.80 21.61 5.03
C ALA A 386 29.30 21.91 6.46
N ALA A 387 28.18 22.61 6.58
CA ALA A 387 27.59 23.01 7.85
C ALA A 387 26.04 22.88 7.84
N PRO A 388 25.48 21.68 7.58
CA PRO A 388 24.03 21.47 7.54
C PRO A 388 23.41 21.68 8.93
N THR A 389 22.16 22.20 8.96
CA THR A 389 21.43 22.47 10.21
C THR A 389 20.00 21.92 10.14
N ILE A 390 19.49 21.40 11.27
CA ILE A 390 18.07 21.00 11.37
C ILE A 390 17.24 22.24 11.62
N GLU A 391 16.31 22.54 10.71
CA GLU A 391 15.48 23.75 10.74
C GLU A 391 14.07 23.48 11.25
N ALA A 392 13.50 22.28 11.01
CA ALA A 392 12.15 21.95 11.39
C ALA A 392 11.97 20.49 11.76
N SER A 393 10.85 20.21 12.43
CA SER A 393 10.42 18.87 12.77
C SER A 393 8.90 18.74 12.69
N PHE A 394 8.43 17.51 12.38
CA PHE A 394 7.01 17.16 12.44
C PHE A 394 6.85 15.74 12.98
N TYR A 395 6.02 15.56 14.00
CA TYR A 395 5.85 14.26 14.68
C TYR A 395 4.56 13.57 14.27
N GLY A 396 3.97 13.55 13.31
CA GLY A 396 2.79 12.81 12.80
C GLY A 396 1.83 12.07 13.75
N GLY A 397 2.21 11.91 15.01
CA GLY A 397 1.36 11.30 16.07
C GLY A 397 1.51 9.78 16.25
N SER A 398 2.42 9.13 15.51
CA SER A 398 2.76 7.71 15.61
C SER A 398 4.25 7.50 15.76
N SER A 399 4.66 6.29 16.12
CA SER A 399 6.04 5.98 16.52
C SER A 399 7.00 5.82 15.34
N PHE A 400 6.54 5.55 14.13
CA PHE A 400 7.43 5.19 13.03
C PHE A 400 7.05 5.89 11.73
N LEU A 401 7.84 6.89 11.34
CA LEU A 401 7.87 7.42 9.99
C LEU A 401 8.85 6.58 9.18
N HIS A 402 8.34 5.83 8.21
CA HIS A 402 9.17 4.91 7.43
C HIS A 402 9.81 5.59 6.23
N ASP A 403 9.02 6.35 5.45
CA ASP A 403 9.47 6.95 4.20
C ASP A 403 8.92 8.37 4.05
N VAL A 404 9.62 9.19 3.28
CA VAL A 404 9.20 10.53 2.90
C VAL A 404 9.47 10.78 1.42
N TYR A 405 8.44 11.19 0.71
CA TYR A 405 8.51 11.64 -0.68
C TYR A 405 8.12 13.11 -0.75
N VAL A 406 8.94 13.95 -1.40
CA VAL A 406 8.66 15.38 -1.52
C VAL A 406 8.62 15.79 -2.97
N ARG A 407 7.61 16.58 -3.33
CA ARG A 407 7.43 17.12 -4.67
C ARG A 407 6.51 18.32 -4.67
N ASP A 408 6.88 19.35 -5.43
CA ASP A 408 6.06 20.55 -5.66
C ASP A 408 5.61 21.26 -4.36
N GLY A 409 6.47 21.29 -3.34
CA GLY A 409 6.18 21.90 -2.04
C GLY A 409 5.26 21.08 -1.14
N LEU A 410 5.03 19.82 -1.47
CA LEU A 410 4.27 18.87 -0.66
C LEU A 410 5.18 17.73 -0.22
N ALA A 411 5.05 17.30 1.05
CA ALA A 411 5.67 16.10 1.56
C ALA A 411 4.60 15.04 1.86
N PHE A 412 4.85 13.84 1.39
CA PHE A 412 4.01 12.66 1.59
C PHE A 412 4.73 11.71 2.54
N LEU A 413 4.23 11.64 3.76
CA LEU A 413 4.84 10.86 4.83
C LEU A 413 4.19 9.49 4.91
N SER A 414 4.98 8.45 4.68
CA SER A 414 4.59 7.05 4.91
C SER A 414 4.74 6.73 6.39
N HIS A 415 3.71 7.06 7.16
CA HIS A 415 3.76 7.02 8.62
C HIS A 415 3.08 5.77 9.14
N TRP A 416 3.69 4.66 8.95
CA TRP A 416 3.26 3.29 9.22
C TRP A 416 1.79 3.17 9.67
N ASP A 417 1.55 3.08 10.99
CA ASP A 417 0.23 2.92 11.59
C ASP A 417 -0.61 4.22 11.67
N ALA A 418 -0.03 5.39 11.39
CA ALA A 418 -0.76 6.65 11.23
C ALA A 418 -1.22 6.92 9.78
N GLY A 419 -0.85 6.04 8.85
CA GLY A 419 -1.26 6.12 7.46
C GLY A 419 -0.41 7.07 6.61
N LEU A 420 -0.98 7.62 5.55
CA LEU A 420 -0.38 8.67 4.75
C LEU A 420 -0.70 10.03 5.38
N ILE A 421 0.34 10.85 5.62
CA ILE A 421 0.18 12.25 6.02
C ILE A 421 0.71 13.15 4.91
N ILE A 422 -0.05 14.16 4.53
CA ILE A 422 0.33 15.15 3.53
C ILE A 422 0.65 16.46 4.24
N LEU A 423 1.87 16.97 4.04
CA LEU A 423 2.29 18.27 4.56
C LEU A 423 2.47 19.27 3.42
N ASP A 424 2.12 20.52 3.68
CA ASP A 424 2.64 21.66 2.95
C ASP A 424 4.05 22.00 3.51
N VAL A 425 5.03 21.91 2.66
CA VAL A 425 6.44 22.23 2.92
C VAL A 425 6.94 23.33 1.96
N GLY A 426 6.04 24.14 1.41
CA GLY A 426 6.40 25.33 0.63
C GLY A 426 7.28 26.29 1.41
N ASP A 427 7.15 26.31 2.74
CA ASP A 427 8.15 26.82 3.68
C ASP A 427 8.72 25.65 4.49
N PRO A 428 9.88 25.09 4.11
CA PRO A 428 10.46 23.93 4.78
C PRO A 428 10.77 24.14 6.26
N THR A 429 10.89 25.40 6.71
CA THR A 429 11.15 25.73 8.12
C THR A 429 9.87 25.68 8.97
N ASN A 430 8.69 25.58 8.33
CA ASN A 430 7.40 25.59 9.03
C ASN A 430 6.40 24.63 8.37
N PRO A 431 6.65 23.31 8.36
CA PRO A 431 5.77 22.33 7.74
C PRO A 431 4.38 22.34 8.37
N GLN A 432 3.33 22.30 7.53
CA GLN A 432 1.93 22.33 7.96
C GLN A 432 1.19 21.09 7.47
N GLU A 433 0.46 20.40 8.36
CA GLU A 433 -0.39 19.29 7.93
C GLU A 433 -1.58 19.79 7.09
N VAL A 434 -1.68 19.30 5.86
CA VAL A 434 -2.81 19.54 4.96
C VAL A 434 -3.92 18.54 5.24
N SER A 435 -3.56 17.27 5.30
CA SER A 435 -4.52 16.18 5.54
C SER A 435 -3.79 14.88 5.89
N ARG A 436 -4.58 13.88 6.28
CA ARG A 436 -4.12 12.49 6.41
C ARG A 436 -5.21 11.51 6.02
N ILE A 437 -4.80 10.32 5.64
CA ILE A 437 -5.69 9.19 5.45
C ILE A 437 -5.13 7.97 6.22
N ASP A 438 -5.90 7.50 7.19
CA ASP A 438 -5.67 6.24 7.87
C ASP A 438 -6.41 5.13 7.11
N ILE A 439 -5.70 4.06 6.79
CA ILE A 439 -6.26 2.88 6.12
C ILE A 439 -6.14 1.72 7.10
N PRO A 440 -7.22 1.34 7.78
CA PRO A 440 -7.17 0.33 8.83
C PRO A 440 -6.53 -0.98 8.41
N GLY A 441 -5.56 -1.45 9.20
CA GLY A 441 -4.82 -2.69 8.93
C GLY A 441 -3.79 -2.58 7.81
N PHE A 442 -3.43 -1.37 7.40
CA PHE A 442 -2.42 -1.09 6.39
C PHE A 442 -1.27 -0.30 7.03
N LEU A 443 -0.05 -0.78 6.87
CA LEU A 443 1.16 -0.09 7.33
C LEU A 443 1.81 0.58 6.12
N VAL A 444 1.66 1.89 6.02
CA VAL A 444 2.17 2.65 4.87
C VAL A 444 3.69 2.64 4.88
N HIS A 445 4.27 1.92 3.92
CA HIS A 445 5.71 1.70 3.79
C HIS A 445 6.38 2.81 2.99
N ASN A 446 5.88 3.07 1.77
CA ASN A 446 6.39 4.11 0.88
C ASN A 446 5.26 4.77 0.10
N ALA A 447 5.55 5.93 -0.49
CA ALA A 447 4.62 6.72 -1.27
C ALA A 447 5.26 7.23 -2.56
N TRP A 448 4.45 7.36 -3.62
CA TRP A 448 4.80 8.07 -4.84
C TRP A 448 3.66 8.97 -5.26
N TYR A 449 3.91 10.26 -5.34
CA TYR A 449 2.93 11.24 -5.81
C TYR A 449 3.08 11.51 -7.31
N TRP A 450 2.01 11.29 -8.07
CA TRP A 450 1.91 11.63 -9.49
C TRP A 450 0.93 12.81 -9.69
N PRO A 451 1.42 14.06 -9.73
CA PRO A 451 0.57 15.26 -9.78
C PRO A 451 -0.37 15.29 -10.97
N ALA A 452 0.14 14.96 -12.17
CA ALA A 452 -0.64 15.01 -13.41
C ALA A 452 -1.84 14.05 -13.42
N ALA A 453 -1.75 12.93 -12.70
CA ALA A 453 -2.83 11.97 -12.53
C ALA A 453 -3.70 12.27 -11.30
N GLY A 454 -3.19 13.06 -10.35
CA GLY A 454 -3.85 13.35 -9.07
C GLY A 454 -3.89 12.15 -8.13
N TYR A 455 -2.87 11.28 -8.18
CA TYR A 455 -2.81 10.08 -7.36
C TYR A 455 -1.55 10.03 -6.49
N VAL A 456 -1.70 9.41 -5.32
CA VAL A 456 -0.60 8.87 -4.54
C VAL A 456 -0.71 7.35 -4.51
N PHE A 457 0.38 6.68 -4.87
CA PHE A 457 0.53 5.24 -4.74
C PHE A 457 1.17 4.95 -3.39
N LEU A 458 0.65 3.95 -2.67
CA LEU A 458 1.12 3.55 -1.35
C LEU A 458 1.44 2.05 -1.34
N GLY A 459 2.59 1.68 -0.79
CA GLY A 459 2.98 0.30 -0.54
C GLY A 459 2.70 -0.14 0.89
N ASP A 460 2.38 -1.43 1.08
CA ASP A 460 2.30 -2.09 2.38
C ASP A 460 3.29 -3.24 2.39
N GLU A 461 4.37 -3.09 3.15
CA GLU A 461 5.39 -4.13 3.28
C GLU A 461 4.92 -5.32 4.12
N THR A 462 3.86 -5.17 4.88
CA THR A 462 3.40 -6.16 5.83
C THR A 462 2.22 -6.97 5.30
N GLY A 463 2.14 -8.22 5.72
CA GLY A 463 1.04 -9.09 5.38
C GLY A 463 1.23 -9.92 4.11
N SER A 464 0.43 -10.95 4.00
CA SER A 464 0.32 -11.80 2.80
C SER A 464 -1.16 -12.10 2.56
N PRO A 465 -1.70 -11.64 1.44
CA PRO A 465 -1.06 -10.89 0.37
C PRO A 465 -0.82 -9.44 0.77
N GLY A 466 0.36 -8.89 0.40
CA GLY A 466 0.60 -7.45 0.47
C GLY A 466 -0.22 -6.69 -0.57
N VAL A 467 -0.46 -5.43 -0.31
CA VAL A 467 -1.35 -4.60 -1.14
C VAL A 467 -0.68 -3.28 -1.46
N MET A 468 -0.65 -2.91 -2.73
CA MET A 468 -0.44 -1.54 -3.15
C MET A 468 -1.80 -0.84 -3.25
N ARG A 469 -1.89 0.41 -2.81
CA ARG A 469 -3.11 1.20 -2.85
C ARG A 469 -2.92 2.48 -3.65
N VAL A 470 -4.01 2.95 -4.23
CA VAL A 470 -4.05 4.23 -4.95
C VAL A 470 -5.01 5.16 -4.21
N VAL A 471 -4.49 6.31 -3.84
CA VAL A 471 -5.23 7.38 -3.17
C VAL A 471 -5.41 8.53 -4.17
N ASP A 472 -6.66 8.92 -4.41
CA ASP A 472 -6.99 10.13 -5.16
C ASP A 472 -6.74 11.35 -4.25
N VAL A 473 -5.87 12.23 -4.72
CA VAL A 473 -5.47 13.46 -4.03
C VAL A 473 -5.73 14.69 -4.89
N ARG A 474 -6.64 14.61 -5.86
CA ARG A 474 -7.09 15.79 -6.63
C ARG A 474 -7.67 16.87 -5.71
N ASP A 475 -8.25 16.46 -4.60
CA ASP A 475 -8.49 17.31 -3.42
C ASP A 475 -7.51 16.89 -2.31
N LEU A 476 -6.42 17.63 -2.15
CA LEU A 476 -5.41 17.38 -1.13
C LEU A 476 -5.96 17.43 0.30
N THR A 477 -7.08 18.10 0.53
CA THR A 477 -7.70 18.21 1.87
C THR A 477 -8.62 17.04 2.20
N ALA A 478 -8.97 16.22 1.21
CA ALA A 478 -9.88 15.09 1.35
C ALA A 478 -9.38 13.87 0.53
N PRO A 479 -8.22 13.30 0.86
CA PRO A 479 -7.67 12.14 0.14
C PRO A 479 -8.58 10.93 0.27
N VAL A 480 -8.79 10.19 -0.82
CA VAL A 480 -9.68 9.03 -0.85
C VAL A 480 -8.99 7.84 -1.53
N GLN A 481 -8.95 6.68 -0.88
CA GLN A 481 -8.51 5.46 -1.54
C GLN A 481 -9.51 5.07 -2.63
N VAL A 482 -9.03 4.93 -3.87
CA VAL A 482 -9.88 4.61 -5.04
C VAL A 482 -9.57 3.26 -5.65
N ALA A 483 -8.34 2.77 -5.51
CA ALA A 483 -7.97 1.48 -6.09
C ALA A 483 -6.94 0.73 -5.23
N SER A 484 -6.77 -0.55 -5.56
CA SER A 484 -5.74 -1.40 -4.96
C SER A 484 -5.21 -2.42 -5.97
N LEU A 485 -3.98 -2.87 -5.74
CA LEU A 485 -3.38 -4.00 -6.45
C LEU A 485 -2.91 -5.01 -5.40
N SER A 486 -3.36 -6.26 -5.52
CA SER A 486 -2.92 -7.35 -4.66
C SER A 486 -2.36 -8.49 -5.50
N ILE A 487 -1.18 -8.99 -5.12
CA ILE A 487 -0.54 -10.13 -5.76
C ILE A 487 -0.18 -11.13 -4.65
N SER A 488 -0.75 -12.33 -4.74
CA SER A 488 -0.52 -13.36 -3.73
C SER A 488 0.94 -13.84 -3.75
N GLY A 489 1.50 -14.11 -2.59
CA GLY A 489 2.81 -14.75 -2.41
C GLY A 489 3.86 -13.89 -1.74
N ALA A 490 3.81 -12.58 -1.87
CA ALA A 490 4.72 -11.65 -1.21
C ALA A 490 4.09 -10.26 -1.11
N PRO A 491 4.55 -9.36 -0.22
CA PRO A 491 4.14 -7.96 -0.21
C PRO A 491 4.89 -7.13 -1.28
N PRO A 492 4.37 -5.93 -1.64
CA PRO A 492 5.14 -4.93 -2.35
C PRO A 492 6.18 -4.29 -1.42
N HIS A 493 7.23 -3.76 -2.03
CA HIS A 493 8.24 -2.93 -1.37
C HIS A 493 8.29 -1.57 -2.07
N ASN A 494 9.48 -1.06 -2.41
CA ASN A 494 9.63 0.21 -3.12
C ASN A 494 9.12 0.13 -4.57
N PHE A 495 8.74 1.27 -5.12
CA PHE A 495 8.27 1.35 -6.50
C PHE A 495 8.59 2.70 -7.14
N TRP A 496 8.54 2.71 -8.43
CA TRP A 496 8.72 3.88 -9.27
C TRP A 496 7.63 3.93 -10.35
N ILE A 497 7.13 5.13 -10.63
CA ILE A 497 6.14 5.35 -11.68
C ILE A 497 6.80 6.07 -12.86
N ASP A 498 6.81 5.43 -14.02
CA ASP A 498 7.12 6.06 -15.30
C ASP A 498 5.89 6.89 -15.72
N GLU A 499 5.88 8.15 -15.32
CA GLU A 499 4.73 9.03 -15.52
C GLU A 499 4.47 9.32 -17.00
N ASP A 500 5.53 9.33 -17.82
CA ASP A 500 5.42 9.57 -19.28
C ASP A 500 4.73 8.41 -19.99
N ARG A 501 4.99 7.18 -19.55
CA ARG A 501 4.39 5.97 -20.11
C ARG A 501 3.16 5.49 -19.36
N GLY A 502 2.93 5.99 -18.15
CA GLY A 502 1.88 5.52 -17.26
C GLY A 502 2.10 4.07 -16.83
N ILE A 503 3.34 3.69 -16.53
CA ILE A 503 3.69 2.35 -16.08
C ILE A 503 4.27 2.45 -14.67
N GLY A 504 3.66 1.75 -13.72
CA GLY A 504 4.23 1.55 -12.39
C GLY A 504 5.11 0.30 -12.37
N TYR A 505 6.32 0.43 -11.84
CA TYR A 505 7.26 -0.66 -11.57
C TYR A 505 7.34 -0.86 -10.06
N PHE A 506 6.87 -2.02 -9.60
CA PHE A 506 6.74 -2.35 -8.19
C PHE A 506 7.68 -3.51 -7.85
N ALA A 507 8.59 -3.31 -6.91
CA ALA A 507 9.33 -4.40 -6.31
C ALA A 507 8.36 -5.22 -5.44
N TRP A 508 8.33 -6.54 -5.65
CA TRP A 508 7.38 -7.44 -4.99
C TRP A 508 8.12 -8.63 -4.38
N TYR A 509 9.13 -8.34 -3.57
CA TYR A 509 10.00 -9.33 -2.93
C TYR A 509 10.33 -10.52 -3.85
N GLU A 510 10.02 -11.76 -3.44
CA GLU A 510 10.33 -13.00 -4.20
C GLU A 510 9.63 -13.07 -5.55
N LEU A 511 8.60 -12.27 -5.79
CA LEU A 511 7.92 -12.21 -7.08
C LEU A 511 8.62 -11.27 -8.07
N GLY A 512 9.70 -10.61 -7.65
CA GLY A 512 10.48 -9.70 -8.47
C GLY A 512 9.74 -8.41 -8.82
N ILE A 513 10.13 -7.78 -9.93
CA ILE A 513 9.52 -6.52 -10.38
C ILE A 513 8.21 -6.83 -11.12
N GLN A 514 7.16 -6.14 -10.75
CA GLN A 514 5.86 -6.18 -11.42
C GLN A 514 5.66 -4.87 -12.19
N ALA A 515 5.33 -4.96 -13.47
CA ALA A 515 4.96 -3.81 -14.28
C ALA A 515 3.43 -3.75 -14.43
N VAL A 516 2.86 -2.57 -14.21
CA VAL A 516 1.41 -2.35 -14.22
C VAL A 516 1.08 -1.09 -15.00
N ASP A 517 0.14 -1.18 -15.93
CA ASP A 517 -0.44 -0.04 -16.61
C ASP A 517 -1.31 0.76 -15.61
N VAL A 518 -0.85 1.96 -15.27
CA VAL A 518 -1.51 2.89 -14.36
C VAL A 518 -2.10 4.10 -15.09
N THR A 519 -2.32 3.98 -16.41
CA THR A 519 -2.94 5.04 -17.21
C THR A 519 -4.43 5.19 -16.95
N GLY A 520 -4.93 6.41 -17.20
CA GLY A 520 -6.34 6.75 -17.07
C GLY A 520 -6.82 6.80 -15.62
N ASP A 521 -8.14 6.84 -15.44
CA ASP A 521 -8.72 6.77 -14.10
C ASP A 521 -8.52 5.37 -13.50
N LEU A 522 -8.16 5.34 -12.22
CA LEU A 522 -7.96 4.12 -11.45
C LEU A 522 -9.11 3.94 -10.45
N MET A 523 -9.66 2.73 -10.41
CA MET A 523 -10.79 2.40 -9.53
C MET A 523 -10.81 0.91 -9.23
N GLY A 524 -11.07 0.54 -7.97
CA GLY A 524 -11.29 -0.84 -7.57
C GLY A 524 -10.03 -1.71 -7.61
N ARG A 525 -10.15 -2.95 -8.06
CA ARG A 525 -9.12 -4.00 -7.96
C ARG A 525 -8.33 -4.13 -9.25
N LEU A 526 -7.13 -3.52 -9.28
CA LEU A 526 -6.30 -3.43 -10.50
C LEU A 526 -5.83 -4.80 -11.01
N GLU A 527 -5.64 -5.77 -10.11
CA GLU A 527 -5.25 -7.14 -10.48
C GLU A 527 -6.31 -7.87 -11.33
N LEU A 528 -7.56 -7.42 -11.28
CA LEU A 528 -8.67 -7.97 -12.07
C LEU A 528 -8.87 -7.27 -13.41
N GLN A 529 -8.11 -6.22 -13.69
CA GLN A 529 -8.36 -5.30 -14.80
C GLN A 529 -7.47 -5.54 -16.02
N GLY A 530 -6.69 -6.64 -16.03
CA GLY A 530 -5.77 -6.92 -17.13
C GLY A 530 -4.66 -5.86 -17.29
N ARG A 531 -4.30 -5.14 -16.21
CA ARG A 531 -3.30 -4.06 -16.22
C ARG A 531 -1.87 -4.52 -15.99
N ARG A 532 -1.65 -5.76 -15.54
CA ARG A 532 -0.29 -6.32 -15.40
C ARG A 532 0.31 -6.58 -16.79
N ILE A 533 1.57 -6.13 -16.97
CA ILE A 533 2.33 -6.20 -18.21
C ILE A 533 3.22 -7.44 -18.22
#